data_15eea37fcab241692807643ceb4ee0fe
#
_entry.id   15eea37fcab241692807643ceb4ee0fe
#
_cell.length_a   1.000
_cell.length_b   1.000
_cell.length_c   1.000
_cell.angle_alpha   90.00
_cell.angle_beta   90.00
_cell.angle_gamma   90.00
#
_symmetry.space_group_name_H-M   'P 1'
#
loop_
_entity.id
_entity.type
_entity.pdbx_description
1 polymer ?
#
loop_
_entity_poly.entity_id
_entity_poly.type
_entity_poly.pdbx_seq_one_letter_code
_entity_poly.pdbx_strand_id
1 'polypeptide(L)'
;MFLQEKINEINEKLKVLEDKADIAVWGAGVHTCKLFEKTELLTYCVKYIVDMDDAKKGIRYFGFTINKPDEVVWDNIGAVVVSVPGKEKQIAEMLVNQFEFRGSIICFYENGRCTPFYQLYDKNIPEVRYLGDYGSWDSARDECKGYDDSAIIDRVINSSRKVLDGDAVWERDSYLFYEPKYVYSICAAILRCAVQNNNQSVRILDIGGALGSTYFQNRVYLEDVKLEYFIAEQDSFVKYGKSNLENSILKFVNSTDDYTDYGKFDIILMSASLQYISYYREIISKIVNSRPHYIILDRILVSDRIRICTEEVPKEIYKSSYPVMIYTEDEIMRFFGDEYELIERDVSSVPEEVYFEDGKADSRYYVFRIV
;
A
#
# COMPACT_ATOMS: atom_id res chain seq x y z
N MET A 1 5.98 24.40 -2.61
CA MET A 1 7.38 24.88 -2.39
C MET A 1 8.35 23.72 -2.30
N PHE A 2 8.17 22.79 -1.37
CA PHE A 2 9.09 21.64 -1.19
C PHE A 2 9.19 20.69 -2.40
N LEU A 3 8.08 20.35 -3.06
CA LEU A 3 8.11 19.51 -4.27
C LEU A 3 8.84 20.21 -5.43
N GLN A 4 8.58 21.49 -5.66
CA GLN A 4 9.24 22.25 -6.73
C GLN A 4 10.75 22.37 -6.48
N GLU A 5 11.16 22.55 -5.23
CA GLU A 5 12.59 22.54 -4.87
C GLU A 5 13.22 21.19 -5.18
N LYS A 6 12.52 20.09 -4.89
CA LYS A 6 13.00 18.74 -5.19
C LYS A 6 13.05 18.45 -6.70
N ILE A 7 12.05 18.90 -7.46
CA ILE A 7 12.08 18.82 -8.93
C ILE A 7 13.30 19.57 -9.48
N ASN A 8 13.54 20.78 -8.99
CA ASN A 8 14.68 21.58 -9.41
C ASN A 8 16.01 20.89 -9.07
N GLU A 9 16.14 20.32 -7.86
CA GLU A 9 17.33 19.54 -7.46
C GLU A 9 17.57 18.34 -8.39
N ILE A 10 16.51 17.61 -8.74
CA ILE A 10 16.58 16.47 -9.67
C ILE A 10 17.00 16.97 -11.07
N ASN A 11 16.37 18.02 -11.59
CA ASN A 11 16.73 18.58 -12.89
C ASN A 11 18.20 19.06 -12.94
N GLU A 12 18.70 19.66 -11.86
CA GLU A 12 20.13 20.01 -11.78
C GLU A 12 21.04 18.77 -11.88
N LYS A 13 20.67 17.67 -11.23
CA LYS A 13 21.40 16.40 -11.34
C LYS A 13 21.31 15.79 -12.75
N LEU A 14 20.20 16.00 -13.45
CA LEU A 14 20.00 15.51 -14.82
C LEU A 14 20.84 16.27 -15.86
N LYS A 15 21.31 17.47 -15.58
CA LYS A 15 22.15 18.26 -16.53
C LYS A 15 23.40 17.53 -16.96
N VAL A 16 23.92 16.61 -16.16
CA VAL A 16 25.05 15.74 -16.54
C VAL A 16 24.76 14.88 -17.78
N LEU A 17 23.48 14.75 -18.16
CA LEU A 17 23.02 13.99 -19.32
C LEU A 17 23.10 14.76 -20.63
N GLU A 18 23.32 16.09 -20.63
CA GLU A 18 23.30 16.95 -21.82
C GLU A 18 24.29 16.46 -22.90
N ASP A 19 25.43 15.92 -22.47
CA ASP A 19 26.49 15.45 -23.38
C ASP A 19 26.41 13.93 -23.64
N LYS A 20 25.35 13.24 -23.20
CA LYS A 20 25.21 11.78 -23.31
C LYS A 20 24.34 11.37 -24.49
N ALA A 21 24.86 10.47 -25.33
CA ALA A 21 24.16 10.04 -26.54
C ALA A 21 22.95 9.17 -26.24
N ASP A 22 23.13 8.09 -25.48
CA ASP A 22 22.10 7.13 -25.13
C ASP A 22 22.01 6.94 -23.61
N ILE A 23 20.80 6.93 -23.08
CA ILE A 23 20.53 6.83 -21.64
C ILE A 23 19.64 5.63 -21.38
N ALA A 24 19.93 4.88 -20.33
CA ALA A 24 19.02 3.91 -19.76
C ALA A 24 18.44 4.40 -18.44
N VAL A 25 17.16 4.08 -18.19
CA VAL A 25 16.52 4.31 -16.90
C VAL A 25 16.28 2.95 -16.24
N TRP A 26 16.89 2.73 -15.09
CA TRP A 26 16.74 1.50 -14.35
C TRP A 26 15.63 1.63 -13.30
N GLY A 27 14.57 0.84 -13.46
CA GLY A 27 13.34 0.83 -12.71
C GLY A 27 12.15 1.28 -13.56
N ALA A 28 11.11 0.44 -13.67
CA ALA A 28 9.86 0.72 -14.35
C ALA A 28 8.72 0.74 -13.33
N GLY A 29 8.76 1.71 -12.42
CA GLY A 29 7.80 1.85 -11.32
C GLY A 29 7.29 3.28 -11.18
N VAL A 30 6.48 3.52 -10.14
CA VAL A 30 5.86 4.82 -9.86
C VAL A 30 6.88 5.96 -9.79
N HIS A 31 8.07 5.70 -9.25
CA HIS A 31 9.13 6.71 -9.20
C HIS A 31 9.55 7.17 -10.60
N THR A 32 9.76 6.24 -11.53
CA THR A 32 10.09 6.54 -12.93
C THR A 32 8.96 7.29 -13.63
N CYS A 33 7.71 6.90 -13.37
CA CYS A 33 6.52 7.64 -13.85
C CYS A 33 6.61 9.12 -13.44
N LYS A 34 6.83 9.38 -12.16
CA LYS A 34 6.94 10.75 -11.64
C LYS A 34 8.16 11.52 -12.18
N LEU A 35 9.30 10.84 -12.40
CA LEU A 35 10.43 11.47 -13.08
C LEU A 35 10.05 11.91 -14.50
N PHE A 36 9.38 11.05 -15.26
CA PHE A 36 8.94 11.37 -16.62
C PHE A 36 7.90 12.48 -16.70
N GLU A 37 6.98 12.53 -15.73
CA GLU A 37 5.92 13.53 -15.71
C GLU A 37 6.35 14.91 -15.18
N LYS A 38 7.29 14.93 -14.23
CA LYS A 38 7.56 16.13 -13.43
C LYS A 38 8.95 16.73 -13.66
N THR A 39 9.85 16.01 -14.31
CA THR A 39 11.23 16.45 -14.55
C THR A 39 11.54 16.52 -16.04
N GLU A 40 12.71 17.03 -16.36
CA GLU A 40 13.20 17.15 -17.74
C GLU A 40 13.78 15.83 -18.28
N LEU A 41 13.64 14.69 -17.58
CA LEU A 41 14.29 13.44 -17.96
C LEU A 41 13.96 12.99 -19.39
N LEU A 42 12.71 13.16 -19.84
CA LEU A 42 12.31 12.82 -21.22
C LEU A 42 12.81 13.77 -22.30
N THR A 43 13.41 14.90 -21.95
CA THR A 43 14.07 15.79 -22.93
C THR A 43 15.42 15.26 -23.36
N TYR A 44 16.01 14.32 -22.59
CA TYR A 44 17.26 13.64 -22.91
C TYR A 44 17.01 12.37 -23.75
N CYS A 45 18.06 11.82 -24.33
CA CYS A 45 17.97 10.65 -25.22
C CYS A 45 17.79 9.34 -24.44
N VAL A 46 16.62 9.17 -23.80
CA VAL A 46 16.27 7.91 -23.14
C VAL A 46 16.03 6.83 -24.21
N LYS A 47 16.79 5.76 -24.16
CA LYS A 47 16.72 4.64 -25.12
C LYS A 47 16.13 3.37 -24.51
N TYR A 48 16.49 3.07 -23.27
CA TYR A 48 16.05 1.86 -22.58
C TYR A 48 15.38 2.18 -21.25
N ILE A 49 14.32 1.44 -20.95
CA ILE A 49 13.83 1.28 -19.59
C ILE A 49 14.12 -0.15 -19.17
N VAL A 50 14.79 -0.32 -18.04
CA VAL A 50 15.29 -1.59 -17.55
C VAL A 50 14.64 -1.92 -16.22
N ASP A 51 14.15 -3.15 -16.07
CA ASP A 51 13.63 -3.64 -14.79
C ASP A 51 14.02 -5.10 -14.56
N MET A 52 14.30 -5.46 -13.31
CA MET A 52 14.64 -6.84 -12.93
C MET A 52 13.40 -7.74 -12.84
N ASP A 53 12.21 -7.19 -12.77
CA ASP A 53 10.96 -7.94 -12.68
C ASP A 53 10.61 -8.61 -14.02
N ASP A 54 10.59 -9.94 -14.04
CA ASP A 54 10.26 -10.71 -15.26
C ASP A 54 8.82 -10.44 -15.74
N ALA A 55 7.91 -10.13 -14.82
CA ALA A 55 6.53 -9.82 -15.17
C ALA A 55 6.39 -8.52 -15.96
N LYS A 56 7.38 -7.63 -15.90
CA LYS A 56 7.37 -6.36 -16.63
C LYS A 56 8.04 -6.44 -18.01
N LYS A 57 8.79 -7.50 -18.29
CA LYS A 57 9.50 -7.65 -19.56
C LYS A 57 8.56 -7.54 -20.74
N GLY A 58 8.92 -6.71 -21.72
CA GLY A 58 8.16 -6.49 -22.95
C GLY A 58 6.92 -5.62 -22.81
N ILE A 59 6.56 -5.20 -21.60
CA ILE A 59 5.44 -4.25 -21.40
C ILE A 59 5.81 -2.88 -21.95
N ARG A 60 4.83 -2.20 -22.56
CA ARG A 60 4.99 -0.81 -23.02
C ARG A 60 4.77 0.15 -21.86
N TYR A 61 5.76 1.03 -21.61
CA TYR A 61 5.79 1.98 -20.53
C TYR A 61 6.26 3.34 -21.05
N PHE A 62 5.42 4.37 -21.02
CA PHE A 62 5.68 5.70 -21.62
C PHE A 62 6.21 5.67 -23.06
N GLY A 63 5.74 4.72 -23.87
CA GLY A 63 6.20 4.56 -25.26
C GLY A 63 7.43 3.67 -25.43
N PHE A 64 8.15 3.36 -24.36
CA PHE A 64 9.30 2.45 -24.35
C PHE A 64 8.87 1.00 -24.08
N THR A 65 9.67 0.06 -24.52
CA THR A 65 9.55 -1.35 -24.10
C THR A 65 10.45 -1.60 -22.90
N ILE A 66 9.93 -2.23 -21.85
CA ILE A 66 10.73 -2.60 -20.67
C ILE A 66 11.60 -3.79 -21.04
N ASN A 67 12.92 -3.65 -20.84
CA ASN A 67 13.93 -4.64 -21.11
C ASN A 67 14.48 -5.25 -19.82
N LYS A 68 14.99 -6.46 -19.89
CA LYS A 68 15.84 -7.02 -18.83
C LYS A 68 17.26 -6.47 -18.95
N PRO A 69 18.02 -6.41 -17.85
CA PRO A 69 19.39 -5.89 -17.89
C PRO A 69 20.32 -6.61 -18.86
N ASP A 70 20.12 -7.91 -19.06
CA ASP A 70 20.90 -8.76 -19.98
C ASP A 70 20.53 -8.55 -21.47
N GLU A 71 19.46 -7.83 -21.75
CA GLU A 71 19.05 -7.47 -23.11
C GLU A 71 19.63 -6.12 -23.58
N VAL A 72 20.30 -5.39 -22.68
CA VAL A 72 20.86 -4.06 -22.96
C VAL A 72 22.31 -4.19 -23.39
N VAL A 73 22.67 -3.51 -24.49
CA VAL A 73 24.06 -3.38 -24.92
C VAL A 73 24.69 -2.21 -24.18
N TRP A 74 25.24 -2.47 -23.00
CA TRP A 74 25.73 -1.47 -22.06
C TRP A 74 26.88 -0.61 -22.61
N ASP A 75 27.70 -1.14 -23.51
CA ASP A 75 28.80 -0.38 -24.15
C ASP A 75 28.31 0.83 -24.95
N ASN A 76 27.03 0.82 -25.37
CA ASN A 76 26.45 1.91 -26.15
C ASN A 76 25.69 2.92 -25.25
N ILE A 77 25.68 2.71 -23.94
CA ILE A 77 24.97 3.58 -22.99
C ILE A 77 25.94 4.55 -22.33
N GLY A 78 25.70 5.84 -22.51
CA GLY A 78 26.52 6.89 -21.91
C GLY A 78 26.19 7.16 -20.44
N ALA A 79 24.94 6.93 -20.05
CA ALA A 79 24.50 7.13 -18.66
C ALA A 79 23.34 6.23 -18.26
N VAL A 80 23.27 5.91 -16.97
CA VAL A 80 22.13 5.20 -16.35
C VAL A 80 21.54 6.05 -15.24
N VAL A 81 20.24 6.33 -15.33
CA VAL A 81 19.47 6.95 -14.27
C VAL A 81 18.86 5.85 -13.42
N VAL A 82 19.28 5.74 -12.16
CA VAL A 82 18.73 4.75 -11.23
C VAL A 82 17.48 5.31 -10.57
N SER A 83 16.34 4.73 -10.92
CA SER A 83 15.00 5.17 -10.49
C SER A 83 14.32 4.17 -9.55
N VAL A 84 15.10 3.55 -8.66
CA VAL A 84 14.64 2.61 -7.65
C VAL A 84 15.11 3.10 -6.28
N PRO A 85 14.34 3.96 -5.61
CA PRO A 85 14.73 4.54 -4.32
C PRO A 85 15.07 3.46 -3.27
N GLY A 86 16.20 3.66 -2.58
CA GLY A 86 16.70 2.73 -1.58
C GLY A 86 17.49 1.53 -2.13
N LYS A 87 17.58 1.38 -3.46
CA LYS A 87 18.37 0.34 -4.14
C LYS A 87 19.50 0.90 -5.00
N GLU A 88 19.70 2.23 -4.98
CA GLU A 88 20.63 2.91 -5.87
C GLU A 88 22.04 2.34 -5.76
N LYS A 89 22.54 2.14 -4.55
CA LYS A 89 23.87 1.58 -4.32
C LYS A 89 24.00 0.16 -4.87
N GLN A 90 23.02 -0.69 -4.58
CA GLN A 90 23.01 -2.08 -5.04
C GLN A 90 22.98 -2.16 -6.58
N ILE A 91 22.15 -1.32 -7.21
CA ILE A 91 22.05 -1.27 -8.68
C ILE A 91 23.34 -0.71 -9.29
N ALA A 92 23.92 0.32 -8.70
CA ALA A 92 25.18 0.86 -9.17
C ALA A 92 26.33 -0.16 -9.08
N GLU A 93 26.40 -0.92 -7.97
CA GLU A 93 27.37 -2.02 -7.82
C GLU A 93 27.11 -3.14 -8.85
N MET A 94 25.86 -3.47 -9.14
CA MET A 94 25.51 -4.44 -10.16
C MET A 94 25.89 -3.97 -11.56
N LEU A 95 25.63 -2.72 -11.91
CA LEU A 95 26.02 -2.13 -13.19
C LEU A 95 27.53 -2.24 -13.42
N VAL A 96 28.32 -1.91 -12.40
CA VAL A 96 29.79 -1.95 -12.51
C VAL A 96 30.33 -3.38 -12.52
N ASN A 97 29.86 -4.25 -11.63
CA ASN A 97 30.48 -5.53 -11.37
C ASN A 97 29.95 -6.67 -12.27
N GLN A 98 28.66 -6.60 -12.65
CA GLN A 98 28.03 -7.67 -13.46
C GLN A 98 27.91 -7.30 -14.93
N PHE A 99 27.65 -6.02 -15.22
CA PHE A 99 27.47 -5.54 -16.60
C PHE A 99 28.66 -4.74 -17.12
N GLU A 100 29.74 -4.61 -16.33
CA GLU A 100 30.97 -3.89 -16.66
C GLU A 100 30.71 -2.46 -17.17
N PHE A 101 29.61 -1.85 -16.74
CA PHE A 101 29.20 -0.54 -17.18
C PHE A 101 30.20 0.53 -16.74
N ARG A 102 30.61 1.41 -17.66
CA ARG A 102 31.65 2.43 -17.45
C ARG A 102 31.14 3.86 -17.66
N GLY A 103 29.87 4.03 -17.95
CA GLY A 103 29.24 5.32 -18.13
C GLY A 103 28.89 6.02 -16.80
N SER A 104 28.19 7.13 -16.89
CA SER A 104 27.72 7.88 -15.72
C SER A 104 26.54 7.17 -15.06
N ILE A 105 26.57 7.03 -13.73
CA ILE A 105 25.44 6.51 -12.94
C ILE A 105 24.86 7.65 -12.11
N ILE A 106 23.61 8.00 -12.36
CA ILE A 106 22.91 9.09 -11.69
C ILE A 106 21.95 8.50 -10.65
N CYS A 107 22.21 8.82 -9.37
CA CYS A 107 21.38 8.50 -8.23
C CYS A 107 20.85 9.79 -7.60
N PHE A 108 19.57 9.82 -7.25
CA PHE A 108 18.94 11.03 -6.70
C PHE A 108 19.00 11.12 -5.19
N TYR A 109 19.18 9.97 -4.50
CA TYR A 109 19.10 9.89 -3.06
C TYR A 109 20.40 9.31 -2.48
N GLU A 110 20.98 10.01 -1.52
CA GLU A 110 22.14 9.51 -0.79
C GLU A 110 21.68 8.63 0.37
N ASN A 111 22.22 7.42 0.46
CA ASN A 111 22.01 6.48 1.56
C ASN A 111 20.52 6.17 1.88
N GLY A 112 19.62 6.25 0.91
CA GLY A 112 18.20 5.96 1.10
C GLY A 112 17.46 6.90 2.08
N ARG A 113 18.08 8.02 2.48
CA ARG A 113 17.51 8.93 3.48
C ARG A 113 16.62 10.05 2.90
N CYS A 114 16.59 10.22 1.60
CA CYS A 114 15.65 11.16 1.00
C CYS A 114 14.29 10.49 0.84
N THR A 115 13.23 11.19 1.17
CA THR A 115 11.87 10.76 0.85
C THR A 115 11.78 10.49 -0.65
N PRO A 116 11.41 9.28 -1.09
CA PRO A 116 11.25 8.98 -2.50
C PRO A 116 10.35 10.01 -3.18
N PHE A 117 10.67 10.36 -4.42
CA PHE A 117 9.98 11.41 -5.16
C PHE A 117 8.44 11.20 -5.23
N TYR A 118 7.98 9.97 -5.35
CA TYR A 118 6.56 9.63 -5.32
C TYR A 118 5.88 9.81 -3.95
N GLN A 119 6.65 9.92 -2.86
CA GLN A 119 6.15 10.25 -1.52
C GLN A 119 6.12 11.76 -1.26
N LEU A 120 6.68 12.55 -2.16
CA LEU A 120 6.62 14.00 -2.14
C LEU A 120 5.36 14.44 -2.88
N TYR A 121 4.21 14.26 -2.26
CA TYR A 121 2.98 14.86 -2.77
C TYR A 121 3.09 16.37 -2.63
N ASP A 122 2.90 17.08 -3.73
CA ASP A 122 2.67 18.52 -3.65
C ASP A 122 1.28 18.72 -3.06
N LYS A 123 1.24 19.18 -1.82
CA LYS A 123 -0.02 19.57 -1.16
C LYS A 123 -0.76 20.68 -1.93
N ASN A 124 -0.12 21.33 -2.90
CA ASN A 124 -0.69 22.43 -3.67
C ASN A 124 -1.29 21.98 -5.02
N ILE A 125 -1.07 20.72 -5.45
CA ILE A 125 -1.70 20.13 -6.63
C ILE A 125 -2.15 18.72 -6.24
N PRO A 126 -3.27 18.60 -5.55
CA PRO A 126 -3.80 17.30 -5.18
C PRO A 126 -4.18 16.52 -6.43
N GLU A 127 -3.68 15.29 -6.55
CA GLU A 127 -4.21 14.33 -7.51
C GLU A 127 -5.61 13.94 -7.03
N VAL A 128 -6.63 14.51 -7.66
CA VAL A 128 -8.02 14.21 -7.33
C VAL A 128 -8.34 12.83 -7.87
N ARG A 129 -8.17 11.81 -7.02
CA ARG A 129 -8.54 10.41 -7.33
C ARG A 129 -9.92 10.05 -6.79
N TYR A 130 -10.49 10.90 -5.94
CA TYR A 130 -11.77 10.70 -5.28
C TYR A 130 -12.79 11.63 -5.90
N LEU A 131 -13.69 11.08 -6.71
CA LEU A 131 -14.59 11.84 -7.56
C LEU A 131 -16.06 11.69 -7.13
N GLY A 132 -16.80 12.77 -7.25
CA GLY A 132 -18.23 12.81 -7.00
C GLY A 132 -18.60 12.84 -5.51
N ASP A 133 -19.90 12.94 -5.28
CA ASP A 133 -20.56 12.81 -3.98
C ASP A 133 -21.93 12.21 -4.28
N TYR A 134 -22.04 10.89 -4.18
CA TYR A 134 -23.20 10.14 -4.63
C TYR A 134 -24.22 9.94 -3.49
N GLY A 135 -25.51 9.97 -3.83
CA GLY A 135 -26.58 9.76 -2.85
C GLY A 135 -26.69 8.31 -2.34
N SER A 136 -26.05 7.35 -3.02
CA SER A 136 -26.04 5.93 -2.63
C SER A 136 -24.80 5.21 -3.14
N TRP A 137 -24.50 4.07 -2.51
CA TRP A 137 -23.41 3.19 -2.94
C TRP A 137 -23.62 2.66 -4.35
N ASP A 138 -24.87 2.28 -4.69
CA ASP A 138 -25.20 1.77 -6.01
C ASP A 138 -24.96 2.81 -7.09
N SER A 139 -25.32 4.07 -6.86
CA SER A 139 -25.07 5.17 -7.79
C SER A 139 -23.55 5.38 -8.02
N ALA A 140 -22.74 5.28 -6.97
CA ALA A 140 -21.28 5.36 -7.11
C ALA A 140 -20.73 4.16 -7.88
N ARG A 141 -21.23 2.95 -7.60
CA ARG A 141 -20.81 1.72 -8.29
C ARG A 141 -21.12 1.77 -9.79
N ASP A 142 -22.26 2.29 -10.17
CA ASP A 142 -22.68 2.38 -11.58
C ASP A 142 -21.78 3.33 -12.40
N GLU A 143 -21.11 4.29 -11.75
CA GLU A 143 -20.12 5.17 -12.37
C GLU A 143 -18.71 4.56 -12.41
N CYS A 144 -18.47 3.46 -11.69
CA CYS A 144 -17.17 2.81 -11.66
C CYS A 144 -16.84 2.11 -12.97
N LYS A 145 -15.61 2.23 -13.43
CA LYS A 145 -15.11 1.61 -14.66
C LYS A 145 -14.45 0.27 -14.34
N GLY A 146 -15.28 -0.76 -14.22
CA GLY A 146 -14.86 -2.15 -14.23
C GLY A 146 -13.86 -2.52 -13.11
N TYR A 147 -14.33 -3.32 -12.18
CA TYR A 147 -13.52 -3.99 -11.18
C TYR A 147 -13.23 -5.40 -11.72
N ASP A 148 -11.99 -5.65 -12.13
CA ASP A 148 -11.56 -7.01 -12.46
C ASP A 148 -10.91 -7.63 -11.23
N ASP A 149 -11.74 -8.32 -10.45
CA ASP A 149 -11.31 -9.03 -9.24
C ASP A 149 -10.15 -10.00 -9.52
N SER A 150 -10.13 -10.60 -10.72
CA SER A 150 -9.11 -11.59 -11.08
C SER A 150 -7.73 -10.96 -11.24
N ALA A 151 -7.63 -9.79 -11.86
CA ALA A 151 -6.37 -9.09 -12.06
C ALA A 151 -5.78 -8.56 -10.74
N ILE A 152 -6.66 -8.19 -9.80
CA ILE A 152 -6.23 -7.70 -8.47
C ILE A 152 -5.68 -8.85 -7.65
N ILE A 153 -6.44 -9.94 -7.54
CA ILE A 153 -6.01 -11.08 -6.74
C ILE A 153 -4.70 -11.68 -7.27
N ASP A 154 -4.51 -11.76 -8.59
CA ASP A 154 -3.28 -12.27 -9.19
C ASP A 154 -2.05 -11.43 -8.82
N ARG A 155 -2.21 -10.10 -8.75
CA ARG A 155 -1.13 -9.20 -8.30
C ARG A 155 -0.81 -9.38 -6.82
N VAL A 156 -1.84 -9.41 -5.98
CA VAL A 156 -1.67 -9.64 -4.53
C VAL A 156 -1.03 -11.00 -4.29
N ILE A 157 -1.44 -12.06 -5.01
CA ILE A 157 -0.81 -13.38 -4.96
C ILE A 157 0.67 -13.31 -5.31
N ASN A 158 1.02 -12.63 -6.40
CA ASN A 158 2.40 -12.54 -6.84
C ASN A 158 3.29 -11.78 -5.84
N SER A 159 2.80 -10.69 -5.25
CA SER A 159 3.53 -9.96 -4.22
C SER A 159 3.65 -10.75 -2.92
N SER A 160 2.57 -11.40 -2.48
CA SER A 160 2.59 -12.26 -1.29
C SER A 160 3.55 -13.44 -1.42
N ARG A 161 3.64 -14.06 -2.62
CA ARG A 161 4.64 -15.11 -2.89
C ARG A 161 6.07 -14.61 -2.69
N LYS A 162 6.40 -13.42 -3.18
CA LYS A 162 7.75 -12.83 -3.00
C LYS A 162 8.08 -12.61 -1.52
N VAL A 163 7.08 -12.30 -0.69
CA VAL A 163 7.27 -12.20 0.78
C VAL A 163 7.50 -13.58 1.40
N LEU A 164 6.79 -14.61 0.94
CA LEU A 164 6.98 -15.99 1.42
C LEU A 164 8.33 -16.57 1.02
N ASP A 165 8.76 -16.31 -0.21
CA ASP A 165 10.03 -16.78 -0.76
C ASP A 165 11.24 -16.03 -0.18
N GLY A 166 10.99 -14.96 0.60
CA GLY A 166 12.02 -14.13 1.22
C GLY A 166 12.62 -13.08 0.27
N ASP A 167 12.06 -12.92 -0.91
CA ASP A 167 12.47 -11.89 -1.88
C ASP A 167 12.06 -10.48 -1.44
N ALA A 168 11.07 -10.36 -0.56
CA ALA A 168 10.66 -9.11 0.08
C ALA A 168 10.35 -9.36 1.57
N VAL A 169 10.43 -8.31 2.39
CA VAL A 169 10.15 -8.41 3.83
C VAL A 169 8.64 -8.43 4.09
N TRP A 170 7.91 -7.57 3.40
CA TRP A 170 6.45 -7.46 3.45
C TRP A 170 5.92 -6.80 2.18
N GLU A 171 4.61 -6.89 1.97
CA GLU A 171 3.92 -6.22 0.86
C GLU A 171 2.71 -5.44 1.36
N ARG A 172 2.25 -4.45 0.60
CA ARG A 172 0.96 -3.78 0.79
C ARG A 172 0.44 -3.26 -0.54
N ASP A 173 -0.82 -3.55 -0.82
CA ASP A 173 -1.49 -3.15 -2.07
C ASP A 173 -0.67 -3.56 -3.31
N SER A 174 -0.07 -4.75 -3.25
CA SER A 174 0.87 -5.33 -4.25
C SER A 174 2.23 -4.63 -4.37
N TYR A 175 2.54 -3.63 -3.54
CA TYR A 175 3.88 -3.05 -3.47
C TYR A 175 4.78 -3.86 -2.52
N LEU A 176 6.00 -4.12 -2.96
CA LEU A 176 6.99 -4.88 -2.19
C LEU A 176 7.89 -3.95 -1.39
N PHE A 177 8.15 -4.33 -0.15
CA PHE A 177 9.03 -3.63 0.76
C PHE A 177 10.16 -4.54 1.21
N TYR A 178 11.38 -4.02 1.18
CA TYR A 178 12.60 -4.78 1.40
C TYR A 178 13.27 -4.48 2.74
N GLU A 179 12.68 -3.58 3.52
CA GLU A 179 13.13 -3.22 4.87
C GLU A 179 11.98 -3.38 5.87
N PRO A 180 12.25 -3.81 7.11
CA PRO A 180 11.24 -3.86 8.15
C PRO A 180 10.67 -2.47 8.44
N LYS A 181 9.36 -2.37 8.45
CA LYS A 181 8.65 -1.16 8.89
C LYS A 181 7.39 -1.59 9.62
N TYR A 182 7.41 -1.50 10.94
CA TYR A 182 6.31 -1.94 11.78
C TYR A 182 5.26 -0.86 11.97
N VAL A 183 4.00 -1.26 12.11
CA VAL A 183 2.90 -0.39 12.51
C VAL A 183 2.81 -0.42 14.03
N TYR A 184 3.60 0.45 14.68
CA TYR A 184 3.77 0.43 16.13
C TYR A 184 2.47 0.64 16.90
N SER A 185 1.50 1.40 16.40
CA SER A 185 0.19 1.57 17.00
C SER A 185 -0.59 0.25 17.07
N ILE A 186 -0.63 -0.52 15.98
CA ILE A 186 -1.24 -1.86 15.95
C ILE A 186 -0.47 -2.81 16.87
N CYS A 187 0.86 -2.82 16.79
CA CYS A 187 1.71 -3.65 17.66
C CYS A 187 1.49 -3.34 19.14
N ALA A 188 1.40 -2.07 19.50
CA ALA A 188 1.16 -1.64 20.89
C ALA A 188 -0.20 -2.15 21.43
N ALA A 189 -1.26 -2.06 20.61
CA ALA A 189 -2.58 -2.58 20.99
C ALA A 189 -2.55 -4.11 21.18
N ILE A 190 -1.86 -4.85 20.30
CA ILE A 190 -1.70 -6.32 20.43
C ILE A 190 -0.91 -6.67 21.68
N LEU A 191 0.23 -6.02 21.94
CA LEU A 191 1.05 -6.24 23.12
C LEU A 191 0.28 -5.92 24.42
N ARG A 192 -0.47 -4.82 24.43
CA ARG A 192 -1.34 -4.46 25.55
C ARG A 192 -2.38 -5.55 25.82
N CYS A 193 -3.01 -6.08 24.79
CA CYS A 193 -3.94 -7.19 24.91
C CYS A 193 -3.25 -8.45 25.44
N ALA A 194 -2.06 -8.80 24.95
CA ALA A 194 -1.28 -9.95 25.42
C ALA A 194 -0.98 -9.86 26.92
N VAL A 195 -0.55 -8.69 27.39
CA VAL A 195 -0.29 -8.45 28.82
C VAL A 195 -1.56 -8.61 29.65
N GLN A 196 -2.70 -8.09 29.19
CA GLN A 196 -3.99 -8.22 29.88
C GLN A 196 -4.49 -9.67 29.92
N ASN A 197 -4.19 -10.46 28.90
CA ASN A 197 -4.48 -11.90 28.84
C ASN A 197 -3.44 -12.76 29.59
N ASN A 198 -2.57 -12.18 30.44
CA ASN A 198 -1.50 -12.88 31.13
C ASN A 198 -0.57 -13.67 30.18
N ASN A 199 -0.24 -13.10 29.03
CA ASN A 199 0.57 -13.69 27.96
C ASN A 199 -0.03 -15.01 27.39
N GLN A 200 -1.34 -15.19 27.50
CA GLN A 200 -2.04 -16.23 26.75
C GLN A 200 -2.16 -15.82 25.27
N SER A 201 -2.67 -16.71 24.44
CA SER A 201 -2.88 -16.42 23.03
C SER A 201 -3.77 -15.20 22.81
N VAL A 202 -3.38 -14.34 21.88
CA VAL A 202 -4.19 -13.21 21.40
C VAL A 202 -4.82 -13.59 20.08
N ARG A 203 -6.14 -13.60 20.05
CA ARG A 203 -6.92 -13.94 18.86
C ARG A 203 -7.36 -12.69 18.14
N ILE A 204 -6.92 -12.54 16.90
CA ILE A 204 -7.16 -11.36 16.06
C ILE A 204 -8.00 -11.75 14.86
N LEU A 205 -9.01 -10.93 14.55
CA LEU A 205 -9.74 -10.98 13.29
C LEU A 205 -9.42 -9.70 12.49
N ASP A 206 -8.77 -9.87 11.36
CA ASP A 206 -8.43 -8.80 10.42
C ASP A 206 -9.42 -8.83 9.25
N ILE A 207 -10.36 -7.89 9.25
CA ILE A 207 -11.43 -7.82 8.25
C ILE A 207 -10.95 -7.01 7.04
N GLY A 208 -10.89 -7.66 5.88
CA GLY A 208 -10.32 -7.09 4.66
C GLY A 208 -8.78 -7.07 4.67
N GLY A 209 -8.16 -8.05 5.36
CA GLY A 209 -6.71 -8.16 5.51
C GLY A 209 -5.98 -8.71 4.29
N ALA A 210 -6.64 -8.84 3.15
CA ALA A 210 -6.12 -9.42 1.90
C ALA A 210 -5.48 -10.81 2.12
N LEU A 211 -4.21 -10.99 1.76
CA LEU A 211 -3.46 -12.23 2.04
C LEU A 211 -2.57 -12.13 3.29
N GLY A 212 -2.86 -11.19 4.19
CA GLY A 212 -2.17 -11.04 5.47
C GLY A 212 -1.11 -9.96 5.47
N SER A 213 -1.24 -8.92 4.66
CA SER A 213 -0.26 -7.82 4.57
C SER A 213 0.10 -7.25 5.94
N THR A 214 -0.90 -6.97 6.80
CA THR A 214 -0.65 -6.44 8.15
C THR A 214 0.03 -7.45 9.06
N TYR A 215 -0.33 -8.74 8.96
CA TYR A 215 0.35 -9.82 9.70
C TYR A 215 1.83 -9.93 9.29
N PHE A 216 2.11 -10.06 7.99
CA PHE A 216 3.47 -10.21 7.49
C PHE A 216 4.35 -9.01 7.81
N GLN A 217 3.79 -7.79 7.77
CA GLN A 217 4.50 -6.57 8.12
C GLN A 217 4.95 -6.55 9.59
N ASN A 218 4.15 -7.09 10.50
CA ASN A 218 4.37 -6.94 11.95
C ASN A 218 4.85 -8.22 12.64
N ARG A 219 4.80 -9.39 11.99
CA ARG A 219 5.04 -10.70 12.60
C ARG A 219 6.38 -10.82 13.34
N VAL A 220 7.44 -10.21 12.80
CA VAL A 220 8.78 -10.27 13.43
C VAL A 220 8.82 -9.45 14.73
N TYR A 221 8.15 -8.28 14.75
CA TYR A 221 8.06 -7.48 15.98
C TYR A 221 7.20 -8.14 17.07
N LEU A 222 6.30 -9.02 16.67
CA LEU A 222 5.36 -9.74 17.55
C LEU A 222 5.73 -11.22 17.75
N GLU A 223 6.98 -11.62 17.46
CA GLU A 223 7.40 -13.04 17.48
C GLU A 223 7.25 -13.71 18.84
N ASP A 224 7.38 -12.95 19.94
CA ASP A 224 7.20 -13.45 21.31
C ASP A 224 5.73 -13.53 21.76
N VAL A 225 4.77 -13.04 20.95
CA VAL A 225 3.34 -13.07 21.24
C VAL A 225 2.71 -14.32 20.63
N LYS A 226 1.99 -15.10 21.44
CA LYS A 226 1.19 -16.22 20.91
C LYS A 226 -0.01 -15.66 20.15
N LEU A 227 0.04 -15.67 18.84
CA LEU A 227 -1.02 -15.18 17.97
C LEU A 227 -1.84 -16.32 17.38
N GLU A 228 -3.15 -16.08 17.29
CA GLU A 228 -4.06 -16.74 16.35
C GLU A 228 -4.66 -15.63 15.48
N TYR A 229 -4.21 -15.55 14.23
CA TYR A 229 -4.52 -14.46 13.33
C TYR A 229 -5.47 -14.92 12.22
N PHE A 230 -6.68 -14.43 12.25
CA PHE A 230 -7.72 -14.75 11.27
C PHE A 230 -7.88 -13.60 10.30
N ILE A 231 -7.92 -13.91 9.02
CA ILE A 231 -8.20 -12.95 7.94
C ILE A 231 -9.59 -13.25 7.39
N ALA A 232 -10.49 -12.28 7.50
CA ALA A 232 -11.81 -12.35 6.91
C ALA A 232 -11.82 -11.63 5.56
N GLU A 233 -12.01 -12.39 4.48
CA GLU A 233 -11.91 -11.89 3.12
C GLU A 233 -12.93 -12.54 2.17
N GLN A 234 -12.94 -12.07 0.92
CA GLN A 234 -13.76 -12.61 -0.16
C GLN A 234 -13.28 -14.02 -0.55
N ASP A 235 -14.19 -14.82 -1.09
CA ASP A 235 -13.98 -16.23 -1.43
C ASP A 235 -12.68 -16.53 -2.18
N SER A 236 -12.31 -15.69 -3.14
CA SER A 236 -11.11 -15.88 -3.96
C SER A 236 -9.82 -15.79 -3.13
N PHE A 237 -9.74 -14.80 -2.22
CA PHE A 237 -8.63 -14.64 -1.28
C PHE A 237 -8.60 -15.76 -0.25
N VAL A 238 -9.77 -16.13 0.31
CA VAL A 238 -9.88 -17.20 1.29
C VAL A 238 -9.45 -18.54 0.70
N LYS A 239 -9.87 -18.85 -0.52
CA LYS A 239 -9.49 -20.09 -1.22
C LYS A 239 -7.98 -20.17 -1.42
N TYR A 240 -7.37 -19.09 -1.88
CA TYR A 240 -5.92 -19.03 -2.06
C TYR A 240 -5.19 -19.11 -0.71
N GLY A 241 -5.62 -18.31 0.26
CA GLY A 241 -5.03 -18.25 1.60
C GLY A 241 -5.04 -19.61 2.31
N LYS A 242 -6.16 -20.32 2.31
CA LYS A 242 -6.29 -21.68 2.87
C LYS A 242 -5.37 -22.68 2.22
N SER A 243 -5.19 -22.59 0.90
CA SER A 243 -4.39 -23.55 0.16
C SER A 243 -2.88 -23.31 0.23
N ASN A 244 -2.43 -22.05 0.48
CA ASN A 244 -1.04 -21.66 0.29
C ASN A 244 -0.39 -20.98 1.50
N LEU A 245 -1.18 -20.33 2.38
CA LEU A 245 -0.68 -19.46 3.45
C LEU A 245 -1.07 -19.93 4.85
N GLU A 246 -2.17 -20.66 4.97
CA GLU A 246 -2.71 -21.11 6.25
C GLU A 246 -1.69 -21.97 7.01
N ASN A 247 -1.54 -21.70 8.29
CA ASN A 247 -0.62 -22.43 9.17
C ASN A 247 -1.16 -22.46 10.63
N SER A 248 -0.33 -22.74 11.60
CA SER A 248 -0.73 -22.77 13.02
C SER A 248 -1.15 -21.40 13.56
N ILE A 249 -0.70 -20.31 12.97
CA ILE A 249 -1.00 -18.93 13.40
C ILE A 249 -2.04 -18.29 12.48
N LEU A 250 -1.80 -18.32 11.17
CA LEU A 250 -2.58 -17.61 10.16
C LEU A 250 -3.73 -18.49 9.65
N LYS A 251 -4.94 -17.96 9.68
CA LYS A 251 -6.19 -18.64 9.27
C LYS A 251 -6.98 -17.73 8.33
N PHE A 252 -7.78 -18.33 7.45
CA PHE A 252 -8.63 -17.59 6.51
C PHE A 252 -10.09 -17.99 6.68
N VAL A 253 -11.00 -16.99 6.75
CA VAL A 253 -12.44 -17.15 6.89
C VAL A 253 -13.17 -16.24 5.92
N ASN A 254 -14.40 -16.56 5.54
CA ASN A 254 -15.15 -15.69 4.63
C ASN A 254 -15.65 -14.44 5.35
N SER A 255 -15.61 -13.29 4.68
CA SER A 255 -16.10 -12.01 5.22
C SER A 255 -17.62 -12.03 5.50
N THR A 256 -18.34 -12.96 4.89
CA THR A 256 -19.79 -13.15 5.10
C THR A 256 -20.12 -14.09 6.26
N ASP A 257 -19.14 -14.82 6.80
CA ASP A 257 -19.38 -15.76 7.90
C ASP A 257 -19.89 -15.07 9.17
N ASP A 258 -20.51 -15.84 10.04
CA ASP A 258 -20.73 -15.40 11.41
C ASP A 258 -19.43 -15.62 12.21
N TYR A 259 -18.81 -14.53 12.61
CA TYR A 259 -17.50 -14.57 13.28
C TYR A 259 -17.57 -15.26 14.66
N THR A 260 -18.76 -15.38 15.26
CA THR A 260 -18.97 -16.11 16.53
C THR A 260 -18.75 -17.61 16.37
N ASP A 261 -18.87 -18.16 15.16
CA ASP A 261 -18.61 -19.57 14.88
C ASP A 261 -17.14 -19.95 15.06
N TYR A 262 -16.25 -18.96 14.99
CA TYR A 262 -14.81 -19.14 15.20
C TYR A 262 -14.36 -18.89 16.65
N GLY A 263 -15.33 -18.69 17.56
CA GLY A 263 -15.10 -18.36 18.96
C GLY A 263 -14.82 -16.87 19.19
N LYS A 264 -14.48 -16.52 20.42
CA LYS A 264 -14.27 -15.11 20.81
C LYS A 264 -12.93 -14.60 20.27
N PHE A 265 -12.93 -13.44 19.63
CA PHE A 265 -11.74 -12.68 19.29
C PHE A 265 -11.40 -11.65 20.36
N ASP A 266 -10.13 -11.45 20.63
CA ASP A 266 -9.65 -10.40 21.54
C ASP A 266 -9.59 -9.05 20.83
N ILE A 267 -9.16 -9.08 19.56
CA ILE A 267 -9.00 -7.88 18.74
C ILE A 267 -9.71 -8.08 17.40
N ILE A 268 -10.46 -7.08 16.98
CA ILE A 268 -10.89 -6.93 15.59
C ILE A 268 -10.17 -5.76 14.98
N LEU A 269 -9.52 -5.99 13.85
CA LEU A 269 -8.74 -5.02 13.09
C LEU A 269 -9.40 -4.78 11.73
N MET A 270 -9.47 -3.52 11.34
CA MET A 270 -9.84 -3.10 9.99
C MET A 270 -8.82 -2.04 9.54
N SER A 271 -7.91 -2.40 8.64
CA SER A 271 -6.91 -1.47 8.11
C SER A 271 -7.20 -1.18 6.64
N ALA A 272 -7.64 0.04 6.34
CA ALA A 272 -8.05 0.49 5.00
C ALA A 272 -9.13 -0.39 4.34
N SER A 273 -10.02 -1.01 5.09
CA SER A 273 -11.04 -1.92 4.54
C SER A 273 -12.47 -1.43 4.73
N LEU A 274 -12.79 -0.81 5.87
CA LEU A 274 -14.17 -0.43 6.21
C LEU A 274 -14.80 0.50 5.16
N GLN A 275 -14.02 1.43 4.59
CA GLN A 275 -14.50 2.39 3.59
C GLN A 275 -14.92 1.76 2.26
N TYR A 276 -14.55 0.51 2.00
CA TYR A 276 -14.89 -0.21 0.78
C TYR A 276 -16.03 -1.22 0.96
N ILE A 277 -16.66 -1.25 2.13
CA ILE A 277 -17.74 -2.19 2.45
C ILE A 277 -19.09 -1.49 2.39
N SER A 278 -19.93 -1.84 1.40
CA SER A 278 -21.28 -1.26 1.22
C SER A 278 -22.21 -1.52 2.40
N TYR A 279 -22.07 -2.68 3.01
CA TYR A 279 -22.86 -3.16 4.16
C TYR A 279 -22.12 -2.94 5.50
N TYR A 280 -21.34 -1.86 5.60
CA TYR A 280 -20.51 -1.59 6.78
C TYR A 280 -21.30 -1.58 8.11
N ARG A 281 -22.57 -1.15 8.12
CA ARG A 281 -23.40 -1.14 9.33
C ARG A 281 -23.68 -2.55 9.86
N GLU A 282 -23.84 -3.52 8.97
CA GLU A 282 -24.01 -4.93 9.34
C GLU A 282 -22.70 -5.49 9.92
N ILE A 283 -21.56 -5.15 9.30
CA ILE A 283 -20.24 -5.54 9.81
C ILE A 283 -20.01 -4.95 11.20
N ILE A 284 -20.25 -3.65 11.39
CA ILE A 284 -20.14 -3.00 12.71
C ILE A 284 -21.03 -3.70 13.74
N SER A 285 -22.28 -4.01 13.39
CA SER A 285 -23.18 -4.74 14.29
C SER A 285 -22.63 -6.13 14.67
N LYS A 286 -22.08 -6.89 13.70
CA LYS A 286 -21.42 -8.18 13.96
C LYS A 286 -20.22 -8.01 14.90
N ILE A 287 -19.40 -6.97 14.69
CA ILE A 287 -18.25 -6.66 15.52
C ILE A 287 -18.66 -6.39 16.96
N VAL A 288 -19.62 -5.49 17.18
CA VAL A 288 -20.13 -5.14 18.51
C VAL A 288 -20.71 -6.37 19.21
N ASN A 289 -21.53 -7.16 18.51
CA ASN A 289 -22.16 -8.38 19.06
C ASN A 289 -21.13 -9.46 19.46
N SER A 290 -19.97 -9.53 18.78
CA SER A 290 -18.90 -10.48 19.13
C SER A 290 -18.08 -10.07 20.36
N ARG A 291 -18.29 -8.83 20.86
CA ARG A 291 -17.68 -8.27 22.09
C ARG A 291 -16.16 -8.49 22.20
N PRO A 292 -15.35 -8.07 21.21
CA PRO A 292 -13.89 -8.11 21.33
C PRO A 292 -13.41 -7.18 22.45
N HIS A 293 -12.21 -7.44 22.99
CA HIS A 293 -11.60 -6.52 23.97
C HIS A 293 -11.21 -5.20 23.34
N TYR A 294 -10.72 -5.25 22.08
CA TYR A 294 -10.30 -4.07 21.32
C TYR A 294 -10.86 -4.11 19.90
N ILE A 295 -11.18 -2.94 19.40
CA ILE A 295 -11.46 -2.68 17.99
C ILE A 295 -10.45 -1.67 17.49
N ILE A 296 -9.74 -1.99 16.41
CA ILE A 296 -8.72 -1.15 15.81
C ILE A 296 -9.19 -0.79 14.39
N LEU A 297 -9.39 0.49 14.17
CA LEU A 297 -9.58 1.04 12.84
C LEU A 297 -8.31 1.77 12.44
N ASP A 298 -7.64 1.33 11.40
CA ASP A 298 -6.45 1.98 10.86
C ASP A 298 -6.69 2.37 9.40
N ARG A 299 -6.12 3.49 8.97
CA ARG A 299 -6.25 4.01 7.61
C ARG A 299 -7.73 4.26 7.20
N ILE A 300 -8.53 4.74 8.14
CA ILE A 300 -9.90 5.17 7.86
C ILE A 300 -9.89 6.60 7.34
N LEU A 301 -10.59 6.82 6.23
CA LEU A 301 -10.71 8.16 5.65
C LEU A 301 -11.80 8.97 6.36
N VAL A 302 -11.41 10.12 6.89
CA VAL A 302 -12.28 11.00 7.69
C VAL A 302 -12.27 12.41 7.13
N SER A 303 -13.46 12.98 6.93
CA SER A 303 -13.68 14.35 6.49
C SER A 303 -14.71 15.09 7.36
N ASP A 304 -15.02 16.32 7.00
CA ASP A 304 -16.00 17.17 7.66
C ASP A 304 -17.46 16.70 7.45
N ARG A 305 -17.71 15.89 6.43
CA ARG A 305 -19.02 15.29 6.14
C ARG A 305 -18.90 13.89 5.59
N ILE A 306 -19.95 13.09 5.75
CA ILE A 306 -20.05 11.76 5.12
C ILE A 306 -20.16 11.96 3.61
N ARG A 307 -19.38 11.16 2.84
CA ARG A 307 -19.41 11.12 1.39
C ARG A 307 -19.41 9.71 0.89
N ILE A 308 -20.06 9.50 -0.24
CA ILE A 308 -19.88 8.31 -1.07
C ILE A 308 -19.29 8.80 -2.39
N CYS A 309 -18.07 8.44 -2.68
CA CYS A 309 -17.37 8.82 -3.90
C CYS A 309 -16.83 7.60 -4.64
N THR A 310 -16.24 7.80 -5.80
CA THR A 310 -15.47 6.78 -6.51
C THR A 310 -13.99 7.08 -6.35
N GLU A 311 -13.19 6.07 -6.03
CA GLU A 311 -11.74 6.16 -6.09
C GLU A 311 -11.25 5.63 -7.44
N GLU A 312 -10.48 6.45 -8.17
CA GLU A 312 -9.77 6.01 -9.36
C GLU A 312 -8.40 5.45 -8.99
N VAL A 313 -8.15 4.20 -9.33
CA VAL A 313 -6.82 3.61 -9.16
C VAL A 313 -5.87 4.22 -10.20
N PRO A 314 -4.64 4.62 -9.82
CA PRO A 314 -3.66 5.12 -10.78
C PRO A 314 -3.49 4.16 -11.95
N LYS A 315 -3.51 4.69 -13.18
CA LYS A 315 -3.48 3.90 -14.43
C LYS A 315 -2.24 3.02 -14.55
N GLU A 316 -1.17 3.41 -13.86
CA GLU A 316 0.10 2.70 -13.78
C GLU A 316 -0.01 1.42 -12.94
N ILE A 317 -0.99 1.36 -12.01
CA ILE A 317 -1.28 0.18 -11.21
C ILE A 317 -2.20 -0.74 -11.99
N TYR A 318 -3.42 -0.29 -12.25
CA TYR A 318 -4.40 -0.91 -13.17
C TYR A 318 -5.57 0.06 -13.38
N LYS A 319 -6.23 -0.06 -14.53
CA LYS A 319 -7.36 0.81 -14.84
C LYS A 319 -8.62 0.27 -14.16
N SER A 320 -8.90 0.76 -12.98
CA SER A 320 -10.11 0.43 -12.22
C SER A 320 -10.58 1.60 -11.38
N SER A 321 -11.82 1.55 -10.94
CA SER A 321 -12.38 2.44 -9.93
C SER A 321 -13.40 1.68 -9.10
N TYR A 322 -13.58 2.09 -7.85
CA TYR A 322 -14.52 1.48 -6.92
C TYR A 322 -15.15 2.52 -5.99
N PRO A 323 -16.36 2.23 -5.46
CA PRO A 323 -17.00 3.10 -4.50
C PRO A 323 -16.23 3.15 -3.17
N VAL A 324 -16.21 4.32 -2.57
CA VAL A 324 -15.58 4.55 -1.27
C VAL A 324 -16.50 5.37 -0.38
N MET A 325 -16.64 4.96 0.87
CA MET A 325 -17.30 5.73 1.92
C MET A 325 -16.26 6.54 2.69
N ILE A 326 -16.47 7.83 2.80
CA ILE A 326 -15.69 8.70 3.68
C ILE A 326 -16.56 9.03 4.88
N TYR A 327 -16.02 8.86 6.07
CA TYR A 327 -16.76 9.02 7.33
C TYR A 327 -16.51 10.41 7.96
N THR A 328 -17.37 10.78 8.89
CA THR A 328 -17.03 11.83 9.88
C THR A 328 -16.54 11.16 11.16
N GLU A 329 -15.79 11.91 11.96
CA GLU A 329 -15.38 11.43 13.27
C GLU A 329 -16.59 11.08 14.16
N ASP A 330 -17.64 11.92 14.12
CA ASP A 330 -18.89 11.65 14.85
C ASP A 330 -19.57 10.34 14.45
N GLU A 331 -19.55 9.98 13.17
CA GLU A 331 -20.12 8.70 12.72
C GLU A 331 -19.28 7.52 13.22
N ILE A 332 -17.96 7.63 13.21
CA ILE A 332 -17.07 6.59 13.75
C ILE A 332 -17.31 6.40 15.25
N MET A 333 -17.49 7.48 16.02
CA MET A 333 -17.80 7.37 17.44
C MET A 333 -19.15 6.70 17.69
N ARG A 334 -20.13 6.91 16.82
CA ARG A 334 -21.46 6.26 16.93
C ARG A 334 -21.45 4.78 16.60
N PHE A 335 -20.45 4.27 15.87
CA PHE A 335 -20.39 2.84 15.49
C PHE A 335 -20.45 1.91 16.69
N PHE A 336 -19.80 2.30 17.78
CA PHE A 336 -19.57 1.41 18.91
C PHE A 336 -20.38 1.82 20.16
N GLY A 337 -21.06 2.99 20.12
CA GLY A 337 -21.94 3.48 21.18
C GLY A 337 -21.29 3.53 22.55
N ASP A 338 -22.07 3.24 23.59
CA ASP A 338 -21.60 3.26 24.99
C ASP A 338 -20.92 1.94 25.40
N GLU A 339 -20.88 0.93 24.51
CA GLU A 339 -20.25 -0.35 24.80
C GLU A 339 -18.73 -0.31 24.70
N TYR A 340 -18.20 0.69 23.98
CA TYR A 340 -16.77 0.86 23.76
C TYR A 340 -16.34 2.30 24.04
N GLU A 341 -15.21 2.45 24.71
CA GLU A 341 -14.57 3.75 24.91
C GLU A 341 -13.42 3.92 23.91
N LEU A 342 -13.29 5.11 23.35
CA LEU A 342 -12.12 5.50 22.57
C LEU A 342 -10.92 5.68 23.49
N ILE A 343 -9.87 4.89 23.32
CA ILE A 343 -8.64 4.97 24.14
C ILE A 343 -7.46 5.57 23.40
N GLU A 344 -7.50 5.57 22.08
CA GLU A 344 -6.41 6.14 21.25
C GLU A 344 -6.97 6.61 19.91
N ARG A 345 -6.52 7.78 19.47
CA ARG A 345 -6.71 8.26 18.10
C ARG A 345 -5.48 9.05 17.66
N ASP A 346 -5.11 8.88 16.40
CA ASP A 346 -3.99 9.60 15.80
C ASP A 346 -4.13 9.61 14.27
N VAL A 347 -3.15 10.20 13.62
CA VAL A 347 -2.93 10.03 12.19
C VAL A 347 -2.55 8.57 11.94
N SER A 348 -3.06 7.99 10.88
CA SER A 348 -2.75 6.61 10.50
C SER A 348 -1.25 6.39 10.30
N SER A 349 -0.83 5.13 10.44
CA SER A 349 0.55 4.68 10.21
C SER A 349 1.08 4.99 8.81
N VAL A 350 0.17 5.17 7.86
CA VAL A 350 0.42 5.66 6.51
C VAL A 350 -0.41 6.93 6.34
N PRO A 351 0.14 8.10 6.71
CA PRO A 351 -0.57 9.37 6.56
C PRO A 351 -0.93 9.58 5.09
N GLU A 352 -2.21 9.69 4.83
CA GLU A 352 -2.74 9.98 3.51
C GLU A 352 -3.75 11.12 3.64
N GLU A 353 -3.57 12.16 2.84
CA GLU A 353 -4.59 13.18 2.62
C GLU A 353 -5.18 12.93 1.24
N VAL A 354 -6.49 12.75 1.17
CA VAL A 354 -7.21 12.64 -0.10
C VAL A 354 -8.01 13.90 -0.34
N TYR A 355 -8.06 14.33 -1.58
CA TYR A 355 -8.65 15.60 -1.96
C TYR A 355 -9.86 15.39 -2.85
N PHE A 356 -10.88 16.22 -2.60
CA PHE A 356 -12.08 16.37 -3.41
C PHE A 356 -12.07 17.75 -4.09
N GLU A 357 -13.02 18.02 -4.94
CA GLU A 357 -13.18 19.37 -5.53
C GLU A 357 -13.47 20.43 -4.47
N ASP A 358 -14.14 20.06 -3.36
CA ASP A 358 -14.67 20.96 -2.34
C ASP A 358 -14.16 20.66 -0.92
N GLY A 359 -13.07 19.91 -0.75
CA GLY A 359 -12.51 19.58 0.56
C GLY A 359 -11.47 18.49 0.54
N LYS A 360 -11.19 17.93 1.71
CA LYS A 360 -10.25 16.81 1.88
C LYS A 360 -10.72 15.82 2.94
N ALA A 361 -10.13 14.63 2.92
CA ALA A 361 -10.18 13.69 4.03
C ALA A 361 -8.76 13.32 4.46
N ASP A 362 -8.61 13.01 5.74
CA ASP A 362 -7.36 12.55 6.33
C ASP A 362 -7.49 11.08 6.72
N SER A 363 -6.43 10.31 6.54
CA SER A 363 -6.34 8.93 7.01
C SER A 363 -6.08 8.91 8.51
N ARG A 364 -6.95 8.24 9.26
CA ARG A 364 -6.96 8.22 10.73
C ARG A 364 -6.82 6.81 11.29
N TYR A 365 -6.41 6.78 12.57
CA TYR A 365 -6.26 5.59 13.39
C TYR A 365 -7.07 5.74 14.68
N TYR A 366 -7.79 4.69 15.06
CA TYR A 366 -8.60 4.64 16.27
C TYR A 366 -8.46 3.31 16.97
N VAL A 367 -8.37 3.32 18.30
CA VAL A 367 -8.49 2.13 19.14
C VAL A 367 -9.61 2.31 20.12
N PHE A 368 -10.55 1.41 20.09
CA PHE A 368 -11.66 1.30 21.03
C PHE A 368 -11.46 0.11 21.94
N ARG A 369 -11.81 0.26 23.20
CA ARG A 369 -11.81 -0.79 24.21
C ARG A 369 -13.21 -1.01 24.75
N ILE A 370 -13.57 -2.27 24.96
CA ILE A 370 -14.85 -2.64 25.61
C ILE A 370 -14.89 -2.04 27.03
N VAL A 371 -16.05 -1.47 27.41
CA VAL A 371 -16.30 -0.89 28.75
C VAL A 371 -16.62 -1.98 29.77
#